data_ffee650e97a6bc73e1e80b76ac2b6b22
#
_entry.id   ffee650e97a6bc73e1e80b76ac2b6b22
#
_cell.length_a   1.000
_cell.length_b   1.000
_cell.length_c   1.000
_cell.angle_alpha   90.00
_cell.angle_beta   90.00
_cell.angle_gamma   90.00
#
_symmetry.space_group_name_H-M   'P 1'
#
loop_
_entity.id
_entity.type
_entity.pdbx_description
1 polymer ?
#
loop_
_entity_poly.entity_id
_entity_poly.type
_entity_poly.pdbx_seq_one_letter_code
_entity_poly.pdbx_strand_id
1 'polypeptide(L)'
;MTEILALLQKIAPLLEKKTFRQMSQVILGMLVASGRMTMLGLSRWTEKGGSYRTIQRFYHSVLPWKAIQWLFFRARFWRPEDEYIAAGDEVVVSKAGKETHGLDHFFSGIQQRVIPSLSFFAFSLVNVSAERSYPIQVTQVVKSPEEKAASKAKAEAKRMRKTADKKKRGRPKGSKNKAKQEIVLNAELLRIQKALESLLNTVGTSIKLKYVVLDGHFGNYPSAFMVKQVNLDLVSKMRSDAALYPAFEGEYSGTGRPTKYGEKIDVNKLDANYLKETSIEDHLRTDIYQGQFYNKEFAFALNVVILLKTNLETGAQAHVILFSTDLELAYDKIVKFYSLRFQIEFNFRDAKQYWGLEDFMNVKETAVTNAANLSFFMVNFSYALLQPFQIQNPEYSILDLKSHYRGCRYASETIKMLPHKPDAILLADIFQQIARLGAIHSVLQPSPTP
;
A
#
# COMPACT_ATOMS: atom_id res chain seq x y z
N MET A 1 6.49 28.85 1.64
CA MET A 1 6.35 28.47 0.21
C MET A 1 7.66 28.12 -0.46
N THR A 2 8.77 28.71 -0.05
CA THR A 2 10.12 28.42 -0.59
C THR A 2 10.52 26.94 -0.41
N GLU A 3 10.21 26.36 0.76
CA GLU A 3 10.47 24.94 1.07
C GLU A 3 9.74 23.96 0.16
N ILE A 4 8.46 24.25 -0.19
CA ILE A 4 7.66 23.44 -1.13
C ILE A 4 8.35 23.41 -2.49
N LEU A 5 8.76 24.57 -3.00
CA LEU A 5 9.45 24.66 -4.28
C LEU A 5 10.82 23.98 -4.23
N ALA A 6 11.56 24.11 -3.11
CA ALA A 6 12.84 23.44 -2.93
C ALA A 6 12.71 21.90 -2.95
N LEU A 7 11.64 21.36 -2.35
CA LEU A 7 11.34 19.92 -2.42
C LEU A 7 10.97 19.50 -3.85
N LEU A 8 10.12 20.26 -4.53
CA LEU A 8 9.71 19.97 -5.91
C LEU A 8 10.86 20.08 -6.90
N GLN A 9 11.84 20.97 -6.64
CA GLN A 9 13.02 21.13 -7.49
C GLN A 9 13.79 19.81 -7.68
N LYS A 10 13.68 18.86 -6.73
CA LYS A 10 14.30 17.53 -6.85
C LYS A 10 13.79 16.72 -8.04
N ILE A 11 12.54 16.93 -8.45
CA ILE A 11 11.91 16.22 -9.58
C ILE A 11 11.88 17.07 -10.87
N ALA A 12 12.32 18.32 -10.81
CA ALA A 12 12.30 19.25 -11.96
C ALA A 12 13.03 18.69 -13.20
N PRO A 13 14.16 17.96 -13.09
CA PRO A 13 14.86 17.41 -14.25
C PRO A 13 14.04 16.39 -15.08
N LEU A 14 12.98 15.83 -14.51
CA LEU A 14 12.10 14.86 -15.17
C LEU A 14 10.95 15.50 -15.94
N LEU A 15 10.77 16.82 -15.82
CA LEU A 15 9.60 17.53 -16.31
C LEU A 15 10.00 18.73 -17.19
N GLU A 16 9.22 18.99 -18.22
CA GLU A 16 9.30 20.26 -18.94
C GLU A 16 8.96 21.42 -17.99
N LYS A 17 9.62 22.57 -18.16
CA LYS A 17 9.39 23.78 -17.34
C LYS A 17 7.91 24.15 -17.18
N LYS A 18 7.15 24.02 -18.27
CA LYS A 18 5.69 24.28 -18.26
C LYS A 18 4.94 23.31 -17.37
N THR A 19 5.18 22.01 -17.53
CA THR A 19 4.54 20.94 -16.77
C THR A 19 4.94 21.01 -15.29
N PHE A 20 6.20 21.29 -15.00
CA PHE A 20 6.69 21.51 -13.64
C PHE A 20 5.94 22.66 -12.96
N ARG A 21 5.78 23.80 -13.65
CA ARG A 21 5.01 24.94 -13.13
C ARG A 21 3.53 24.58 -12.89
N GLN A 22 2.91 23.83 -13.80
CA GLN A 22 1.53 23.36 -13.63
C GLN A 22 1.40 22.43 -12.42
N MET A 23 2.29 21.46 -12.29
CA MET A 23 2.34 20.54 -11.15
C MET A 23 2.51 21.29 -9.83
N SER A 24 3.42 22.26 -9.77
CA SER A 24 3.62 23.09 -8.58
C SER A 24 2.35 23.84 -8.17
N GLN A 25 1.61 24.40 -9.14
CA GLN A 25 0.33 25.07 -8.85
C GLN A 25 -0.72 24.09 -8.31
N VAL A 26 -0.81 22.89 -8.87
CA VAL A 26 -1.75 21.86 -8.39
C VAL A 26 -1.39 21.45 -6.96
N ILE A 27 -0.12 21.17 -6.66
CA ILE A 27 0.36 20.77 -5.33
C ILE A 27 0.11 21.87 -4.30
N LEU A 28 0.43 23.13 -4.63
CA LEU A 28 0.12 24.27 -3.76
C LEU A 28 -1.39 24.38 -3.50
N GLY A 29 -2.21 24.20 -4.53
CA GLY A 29 -3.66 24.15 -4.38
C GLY A 29 -4.11 23.02 -3.46
N MET A 30 -3.53 21.83 -3.57
CA MET A 30 -3.88 20.66 -2.72
C MET A 30 -3.52 20.87 -1.25
N LEU A 31 -2.39 21.53 -0.96
CA LEU A 31 -1.96 21.82 0.41
C LEU A 31 -2.92 22.77 1.14
N VAL A 32 -3.48 23.75 0.43
CA VAL A 32 -4.34 24.77 1.03
C VAL A 32 -5.83 24.48 0.92
N ALA A 33 -6.23 23.62 -0.01
CA ALA A 33 -7.64 23.36 -0.30
C ALA A 33 -8.38 22.76 0.91
N SER A 34 -9.59 23.24 1.13
CA SER A 34 -10.62 22.64 1.95
C SER A 34 -11.67 21.97 1.05
N GLY A 35 -12.21 20.82 1.50
CA GLY A 35 -13.20 20.06 0.74
C GLY A 35 -12.61 19.23 -0.41
N ARG A 36 -13.41 18.94 -1.43
CA ARG A 36 -13.09 17.99 -2.50
C ARG A 36 -11.98 18.47 -3.44
N MET A 37 -11.02 17.60 -3.73
CA MET A 37 -9.87 17.85 -4.62
C MET A 37 -10.22 17.68 -6.10
N THR A 38 -11.24 18.39 -6.57
CA THR A 38 -11.59 18.43 -8.01
C THR A 38 -10.77 19.49 -8.73
N MET A 39 -10.65 19.40 -10.07
CA MET A 39 -9.96 20.43 -10.87
C MET A 39 -10.52 21.84 -10.63
N LEU A 40 -11.86 21.95 -10.56
CA LEU A 40 -12.53 23.22 -10.28
C LEU A 40 -12.29 23.68 -8.84
N GLY A 41 -12.36 22.75 -7.85
CA GLY A 41 -12.05 23.06 -6.47
C GLY A 41 -10.63 23.61 -6.32
N LEU A 42 -9.65 22.91 -6.89
CA LEU A 42 -8.24 23.32 -6.82
C LEU A 42 -7.99 24.69 -7.50
N SER A 43 -8.65 24.97 -8.65
CA SER A 43 -8.45 26.24 -9.35
C SER A 43 -8.87 27.47 -8.55
N ARG A 44 -9.71 27.31 -7.54
CA ARG A 44 -10.13 28.40 -6.63
C ARG A 44 -9.09 28.72 -5.56
N TRP A 45 -8.14 27.82 -5.35
CA TRP A 45 -7.07 27.98 -4.35
C TRP A 45 -5.72 28.35 -4.95
N THR A 46 -5.59 28.29 -6.28
CA THR A 46 -4.35 28.63 -6.99
C THR A 46 -4.26 30.11 -7.27
N GLU A 47 -3.01 30.60 -7.43
CA GLU A 47 -2.73 31.98 -7.81
C GLU A 47 -2.80 32.22 -9.34
N LYS A 48 -2.40 33.41 -9.75
CA LYS A 48 -2.24 33.78 -11.16
C LYS A 48 -1.38 32.75 -11.88
N GLY A 49 -1.95 32.09 -12.89
CA GLY A 49 -1.33 30.98 -13.61
C GLY A 49 -1.84 29.60 -13.24
N GLY A 50 -2.66 29.46 -12.18
CA GLY A 50 -3.31 28.21 -11.76
C GLY A 50 -4.78 28.10 -12.16
N SER A 51 -5.20 28.67 -13.30
CA SER A 51 -6.58 28.59 -13.77
C SER A 51 -7.04 27.15 -14.00
N TYR A 52 -8.36 26.93 -14.03
CA TYR A 52 -8.96 25.63 -14.35
C TYR A 52 -8.32 24.98 -15.59
N ARG A 53 -8.09 25.76 -16.66
CA ARG A 53 -7.45 25.29 -17.89
C ARG A 53 -6.00 24.85 -17.67
N THR A 54 -5.28 25.52 -16.78
CA THR A 54 -3.90 25.12 -16.42
C THR A 54 -3.89 23.79 -15.68
N ILE A 55 -4.78 23.59 -14.71
CA ILE A 55 -4.93 22.36 -13.96
C ILE A 55 -5.39 21.22 -14.88
N GLN A 56 -6.36 21.50 -15.77
CA GLN A 56 -6.82 20.53 -16.77
C GLN A 56 -5.67 20.07 -17.68
N ARG A 57 -4.81 20.98 -18.15
CA ARG A 57 -3.64 20.65 -18.98
C ARG A 57 -2.66 19.76 -18.23
N PHE A 58 -2.41 20.04 -16.96
CA PHE A 58 -1.58 19.16 -16.12
C PHE A 58 -2.12 17.73 -16.08
N TYR A 59 -3.40 17.55 -15.76
CA TYR A 59 -4.00 16.21 -15.70
C TYR A 59 -4.02 15.49 -17.05
N HIS A 60 -3.89 16.19 -18.18
CA HIS A 60 -3.82 15.58 -19.50
C HIS A 60 -2.39 15.43 -20.04
N SER A 61 -1.37 15.82 -19.29
CA SER A 61 0.03 15.63 -19.66
C SER A 61 0.48 14.20 -19.39
N VAL A 62 1.33 13.66 -20.25
CA VAL A 62 1.99 12.36 -19.98
C VAL A 62 3.14 12.60 -19.00
N LEU A 63 3.08 11.94 -17.86
CA LEU A 63 4.04 12.12 -16.76
C LEU A 63 4.75 10.82 -16.43
N PRO A 64 6.08 10.84 -16.22
CA PRO A 64 6.86 9.67 -15.85
C PRO A 64 6.75 9.38 -14.34
N TRP A 65 5.56 9.01 -13.86
CA TRP A 65 5.25 8.90 -12.42
C TRP A 65 6.20 7.98 -11.65
N LYS A 66 6.61 6.86 -12.24
CA LYS A 66 7.57 5.94 -11.59
C LYS A 66 8.90 6.66 -11.31
N ALA A 67 9.43 7.38 -12.29
CA ALA A 67 10.66 8.14 -12.13
C ALA A 67 10.48 9.29 -11.14
N ILE A 68 9.34 9.98 -11.16
CA ILE A 68 9.01 11.07 -10.22
C ILE A 68 8.98 10.55 -8.79
N GLN A 69 8.21 9.47 -8.52
CA GLN A 69 8.11 8.84 -7.20
C GLN A 69 9.47 8.37 -6.70
N TRP A 70 10.20 7.65 -7.55
CA TRP A 70 11.52 7.13 -7.22
C TRP A 70 12.54 8.23 -6.93
N LEU A 71 12.65 9.23 -7.80
CA LEU A 71 13.62 10.32 -7.62
C LEU A 71 13.32 11.12 -6.35
N PHE A 72 12.04 11.37 -6.06
CA PHE A 72 11.64 12.05 -4.83
C PHE A 72 11.97 11.22 -3.58
N PHE A 73 11.62 9.92 -3.59
CA PHE A 73 11.96 8.99 -2.51
C PHE A 73 13.47 8.92 -2.29
N ARG A 74 14.23 8.72 -3.36
CA ARG A 74 15.69 8.64 -3.29
C ARG A 74 16.33 9.92 -2.74
N ALA A 75 15.81 11.07 -3.11
CA ALA A 75 16.35 12.37 -2.66
C ALA A 75 16.02 12.71 -1.20
N ARG A 76 15.00 12.10 -0.63
CA ARG A 76 14.47 12.51 0.69
C ARG A 76 14.51 11.44 1.76
N PHE A 77 14.26 10.19 1.42
CA PHE A 77 13.99 9.13 2.38
C PHE A 77 14.94 7.94 2.30
N TRP A 78 15.54 7.73 1.13
CA TRP A 78 16.46 6.62 0.96
C TRP A 78 17.71 6.77 1.82
N ARG A 79 18.09 5.68 2.49
CA ARG A 79 19.32 5.51 3.25
C ARG A 79 19.96 4.21 2.80
N PRO A 80 21.24 4.21 2.40
CA PRO A 80 21.91 3.00 1.89
C PRO A 80 22.08 1.89 2.92
N GLU A 81 22.11 2.24 4.22
CA GLU A 81 22.27 1.33 5.36
C GLU A 81 20.96 0.66 5.80
N ASP A 82 19.81 1.20 5.37
CA ASP A 82 18.52 0.69 5.81
C ASP A 82 18.07 -0.54 5.01
N GLU A 83 17.40 -1.46 5.69
CA GLU A 83 16.73 -2.59 5.05
C GLU A 83 15.34 -2.16 4.53
N TYR A 84 15.08 -2.51 3.26
CA TYR A 84 13.79 -2.24 2.61
C TYR A 84 13.13 -3.52 2.13
N ILE A 85 11.82 -3.59 2.29
CA ILE A 85 10.97 -4.62 1.70
C ILE A 85 9.95 -3.96 0.76
N ALA A 86 9.47 -4.69 -0.24
CA ALA A 86 8.34 -4.25 -1.06
C ALA A 86 7.04 -4.71 -0.43
N ALA A 87 6.08 -3.81 -0.20
CA ALA A 87 4.72 -4.14 0.16
C ALA A 87 3.79 -3.84 -1.01
N GLY A 88 2.91 -4.79 -1.37
CA GLY A 88 1.94 -4.63 -2.45
C GLY A 88 0.53 -4.85 -1.95
N ASP A 89 -0.40 -3.97 -2.38
CA ASP A 89 -1.82 -4.13 -2.05
C ASP A 89 -2.71 -3.36 -3.03
N GLU A 90 -4.01 -3.69 -3.05
CA GLU A 90 -5.02 -3.11 -3.93
C GLU A 90 -5.91 -2.12 -3.16
N VAL A 91 -6.09 -0.95 -3.73
CA VAL A 91 -7.02 0.06 -3.21
C VAL A 91 -8.20 0.28 -4.17
N VAL A 92 -9.41 0.16 -3.64
CA VAL A 92 -10.65 0.37 -4.37
C VAL A 92 -11.21 1.75 -4.05
N VAL A 93 -11.61 2.48 -5.11
CA VAL A 93 -12.13 3.85 -5.07
C VAL A 93 -13.51 3.87 -5.73
N SER A 94 -14.55 4.14 -4.94
CA SER A 94 -15.93 4.20 -5.45
C SER A 94 -16.12 5.35 -6.45
N LYS A 95 -16.85 5.12 -7.52
CA LYS A 95 -17.18 6.14 -8.53
C LYS A 95 -18.63 6.03 -8.96
N ALA A 96 -19.31 7.16 -8.99
CA ALA A 96 -20.71 7.27 -9.45
C ALA A 96 -20.84 7.50 -10.98
N GLY A 97 -19.76 7.90 -11.65
CA GLY A 97 -19.75 8.14 -13.11
C GLY A 97 -19.93 6.85 -13.92
N LYS A 98 -20.23 6.99 -15.20
CA LYS A 98 -20.41 5.84 -16.11
C LYS A 98 -19.26 5.68 -17.11
N GLU A 99 -18.48 6.73 -17.36
CA GLU A 99 -17.51 6.84 -18.46
C GLU A 99 -16.05 6.95 -17.99
N THR A 100 -15.81 6.83 -16.68
CA THR A 100 -14.44 6.91 -16.14
C THR A 100 -13.62 5.74 -16.66
N HIS A 101 -12.43 6.01 -17.19
CA HIS A 101 -11.53 4.96 -17.68
C HIS A 101 -11.26 3.92 -16.60
N GLY A 102 -11.39 2.64 -16.97
CA GLY A 102 -11.16 1.51 -16.06
C GLY A 102 -12.28 1.30 -15.02
N LEU A 103 -13.41 2.01 -15.12
CA LEU A 103 -14.56 1.78 -14.25
C LEU A 103 -15.08 0.34 -14.45
N ASP A 104 -15.21 -0.37 -13.36
CA ASP A 104 -15.76 -1.72 -13.32
C ASP A 104 -16.34 -2.00 -11.91
N HIS A 105 -16.68 -3.25 -11.68
CA HIS A 105 -17.16 -3.72 -10.40
C HIS A 105 -16.02 -4.41 -9.63
N PHE A 106 -15.59 -3.80 -8.52
CA PHE A 106 -14.59 -4.37 -7.62
C PHE A 106 -15.18 -4.56 -6.21
N PHE A 107 -14.61 -5.50 -5.46
CA PHE A 107 -15.05 -5.76 -4.09
C PHE A 107 -14.50 -4.67 -3.16
N SER A 108 -15.39 -4.05 -2.40
CA SER A 108 -15.01 -3.09 -1.36
C SER A 108 -14.98 -3.77 -0.01
N GLY A 109 -13.81 -3.85 0.61
CA GLY A 109 -13.65 -4.36 1.98
C GLY A 109 -14.44 -3.55 3.01
N ILE A 110 -14.56 -2.24 2.81
CA ILE A 110 -15.33 -1.35 3.70
C ILE A 110 -16.83 -1.63 3.59
N GLN A 111 -17.36 -1.76 2.36
CA GLN A 111 -18.79 -1.99 2.14
C GLN A 111 -19.18 -3.48 2.11
N GLN A 112 -18.21 -4.39 2.21
CA GLN A 112 -18.39 -5.86 2.16
C GLN A 112 -19.22 -6.33 0.95
N ARG A 113 -19.14 -5.61 -0.16
CA ARG A 113 -19.86 -5.89 -1.41
C ARG A 113 -19.12 -5.40 -2.64
N VAL A 114 -19.52 -5.90 -3.77
CA VAL A 114 -19.03 -5.45 -5.08
C VAL A 114 -19.75 -4.15 -5.45
N ILE A 115 -18.96 -3.11 -5.80
CA ILE A 115 -19.46 -1.77 -6.11
C ILE A 115 -18.86 -1.24 -7.42
N PRO A 116 -19.55 -0.33 -8.14
CA PRO A 116 -18.94 0.44 -9.22
C PRO A 116 -17.77 1.26 -8.70
N SER A 117 -16.58 1.01 -9.21
CA SER A 117 -15.35 1.57 -8.65
C SER A 117 -14.17 1.49 -9.62
N LEU A 118 -13.12 2.21 -9.29
CA LEU A 118 -11.80 2.02 -9.87
C LEU A 118 -10.95 1.23 -8.87
N SER A 119 -10.01 0.46 -9.38
CA SER A 119 -9.02 -0.21 -8.56
C SER A 119 -7.63 0.19 -8.99
N PHE A 120 -6.74 0.35 -8.00
CA PHE A 120 -5.33 0.64 -8.22
C PHE A 120 -4.51 -0.33 -7.38
N PHE A 121 -3.53 -0.97 -8.01
CA PHE A 121 -2.53 -1.75 -7.30
C PHE A 121 -1.31 -0.88 -7.05
N ALA A 122 -0.87 -0.80 -5.79
CA ALA A 122 0.28 0.00 -5.40
C ALA A 122 1.39 -0.90 -4.84
N PHE A 123 2.64 -0.59 -5.22
CA PHE A 123 3.81 -1.04 -4.52
C PHE A 123 4.43 0.12 -3.75
N SER A 124 4.72 -0.15 -2.48
CA SER A 124 5.46 0.75 -1.60
C SER A 124 6.78 0.10 -1.18
N LEU A 125 7.81 0.91 -1.02
CA LEU A 125 9.00 0.52 -0.28
C LEU A 125 8.74 0.77 1.20
N VAL A 126 8.93 -0.25 2.02
CA VAL A 126 8.83 -0.13 3.47
C VAL A 126 10.22 -0.17 4.05
N ASN A 127 10.61 0.91 4.73
CA ASN A 127 11.82 0.95 5.53
C ASN A 127 11.55 0.17 6.83
N VAL A 128 12.32 -0.90 7.06
CA VAL A 128 12.10 -1.82 8.18
C VAL A 128 12.44 -1.16 9.52
N SER A 129 13.51 -0.36 9.56
CA SER A 129 13.95 0.31 10.78
C SER A 129 13.07 1.49 11.16
N ALA A 130 12.66 2.30 10.16
CA ALA A 130 11.79 3.45 10.37
C ALA A 130 10.31 3.08 10.46
N GLU A 131 9.94 1.81 10.21
CA GLU A 131 8.57 1.29 10.18
C GLU A 131 7.62 2.13 9.29
N ARG A 132 8.16 2.61 8.16
CA ARG A 132 7.44 3.53 7.28
C ARG A 132 7.35 3.04 5.86
N SER A 133 6.16 3.16 5.29
CA SER A 133 5.86 2.82 3.90
C SER A 133 5.86 4.07 3.01
N TYR A 134 6.47 3.95 1.84
CA TYR A 134 6.57 5.00 0.82
C TYR A 134 6.03 4.50 -0.51
N PRO A 135 4.89 5.01 -1.02
CA PRO A 135 4.38 4.66 -2.35
C PRO A 135 5.41 4.97 -3.44
N ILE A 136 5.74 3.99 -4.27
CA ILE A 136 6.70 4.16 -5.38
C ILE A 136 6.05 3.92 -6.73
N GLN A 137 5.12 2.98 -6.80
CA GLN A 137 4.48 2.63 -8.05
C GLN A 137 2.99 2.40 -7.83
N VAL A 138 2.17 3.06 -8.63
CA VAL A 138 0.71 2.92 -8.62
C VAL A 138 0.25 2.65 -10.03
N THR A 139 -0.49 1.57 -10.22
CA THR A 139 -0.98 1.13 -11.52
C THR A 139 -2.49 0.90 -11.45
N GLN A 140 -3.24 1.46 -12.38
CA GLN A 140 -4.68 1.20 -12.46
C GLN A 140 -4.94 -0.24 -12.90
N VAL A 141 -5.85 -0.91 -12.23
CA VAL A 141 -6.34 -2.25 -12.59
C VAL A 141 -7.48 -2.08 -13.59
N VAL A 142 -7.19 -2.38 -14.85
CA VAL A 142 -8.22 -2.37 -15.92
C VAL A 142 -8.44 -3.80 -16.38
N LYS A 143 -9.67 -4.30 -16.20
CA LYS A 143 -10.03 -5.66 -16.63
C LYS A 143 -10.16 -5.75 -18.14
N SER A 144 -9.56 -6.79 -18.73
CA SER A 144 -9.71 -7.07 -20.15
C SER A 144 -11.14 -7.51 -20.48
N PRO A 145 -11.56 -7.51 -21.77
CA PRO A 145 -12.85 -8.06 -22.18
C PRO A 145 -13.04 -9.52 -21.76
N GLU A 146 -11.98 -10.33 -21.82
CA GLU A 146 -11.99 -11.73 -21.42
C GLU A 146 -12.19 -11.88 -19.89
N GLU A 147 -11.53 -11.06 -19.08
CA GLU A 147 -11.73 -11.02 -17.62
C GLU A 147 -13.16 -10.62 -17.25
N LYS A 148 -13.73 -9.66 -17.97
CA LYS A 148 -15.14 -9.24 -17.79
C LYS A 148 -16.11 -10.37 -18.14
N ALA A 149 -15.88 -11.04 -19.27
CA ALA A 149 -16.68 -12.20 -19.70
C ALA A 149 -16.59 -13.35 -18.69
N ALA A 150 -15.37 -13.68 -18.22
CA ALA A 150 -15.16 -14.72 -17.21
C ALA A 150 -15.82 -14.38 -15.85
N SER A 151 -15.80 -13.11 -15.45
CA SER A 151 -16.47 -12.64 -14.23
C SER A 151 -18.00 -12.77 -14.34
N LYS A 152 -18.59 -12.41 -15.49
CA LYS A 152 -20.02 -12.59 -15.75
C LYS A 152 -20.41 -14.07 -15.72
N ALA A 153 -19.67 -14.92 -16.42
CA ALA A 153 -19.93 -16.37 -16.44
C ALA A 153 -19.85 -16.99 -15.03
N LYS A 154 -18.87 -16.59 -14.20
CA LYS A 154 -18.80 -17.01 -12.79
C LYS A 154 -19.99 -16.54 -11.96
N ALA A 155 -20.44 -15.31 -12.15
CA ALA A 155 -21.60 -14.76 -11.45
C ALA A 155 -22.90 -15.50 -11.84
N GLU A 156 -23.11 -15.77 -13.11
CA GLU A 156 -24.25 -16.53 -13.63
C GLU A 156 -24.23 -17.99 -13.12
N ALA A 157 -23.07 -18.66 -13.18
CA ALA A 157 -22.92 -20.01 -12.63
C ALA A 157 -23.20 -20.06 -11.12
N LYS A 158 -22.81 -19.02 -10.36
CA LYS A 158 -23.11 -18.89 -8.93
C LYS A 158 -24.60 -18.68 -8.68
N ARG A 159 -25.27 -17.92 -9.56
CA ARG A 159 -26.73 -17.68 -9.50
C ARG A 159 -27.50 -18.97 -9.78
N MET A 160 -27.12 -19.70 -10.83
CA MET A 160 -27.73 -21.00 -11.16
C MET A 160 -27.50 -22.06 -10.08
N ARG A 161 -26.34 -22.05 -9.41
CA ARG A 161 -26.05 -22.96 -8.27
C ARG A 161 -26.89 -22.66 -7.03
N LYS A 162 -27.36 -21.43 -6.83
CA LYS A 162 -28.23 -21.07 -5.71
C LYS A 162 -29.67 -21.55 -5.92
N THR A 163 -30.09 -21.72 -7.18
CA THR A 163 -31.44 -22.17 -7.55
C THR A 163 -31.51 -23.66 -7.77
N ALA A 164 -30.38 -24.34 -7.92
CA ALA A 164 -30.33 -25.80 -8.10
C ALA A 164 -30.26 -26.52 -6.73
N ASP A 165 -30.92 -27.67 -6.61
CA ASP A 165 -30.87 -28.53 -5.43
C ASP A 165 -29.43 -28.80 -4.96
N LYS A 166 -29.23 -28.83 -3.64
CA LYS A 166 -27.91 -29.03 -3.00
C LYS A 166 -27.29 -30.34 -3.50
N LYS A 167 -26.41 -30.28 -4.51
CA LYS A 167 -25.62 -31.43 -4.93
C LYS A 167 -24.81 -31.96 -3.75
N LYS A 168 -24.73 -33.31 -3.64
CA LYS A 168 -23.89 -34.01 -2.65
C LYS A 168 -22.48 -33.42 -2.63
N ARG A 169 -21.97 -33.14 -1.43
CA ARG A 169 -20.59 -32.68 -1.23
C ARG A 169 -19.64 -33.81 -1.65
N GLY A 170 -18.72 -33.54 -2.53
CA GLY A 170 -17.70 -34.48 -2.97
C GLY A 170 -17.03 -34.03 -4.26
N ARG A 171 -15.90 -34.64 -4.55
CA ARG A 171 -15.18 -34.42 -5.82
C ARG A 171 -15.99 -35.02 -6.96
N PRO A 172 -16.24 -34.32 -8.08
CA PRO A 172 -16.95 -34.91 -9.24
C PRO A 172 -16.24 -36.15 -9.76
N LYS A 173 -17.02 -37.22 -10.03
CA LYS A 173 -16.51 -38.46 -10.61
C LYS A 173 -15.82 -38.15 -11.95
N GLY A 174 -14.59 -38.62 -12.15
CA GLY A 174 -13.80 -38.38 -13.37
C GLY A 174 -12.95 -37.12 -13.38
N SER A 175 -12.95 -36.29 -12.31
CA SER A 175 -12.05 -35.15 -12.23
C SER A 175 -10.59 -35.59 -12.09
N LYS A 176 -9.71 -35.18 -13.03
CA LYS A 176 -8.27 -35.47 -13.00
C LYS A 176 -7.55 -34.51 -12.02
N ASN A 177 -6.46 -34.94 -11.40
CA ASN A 177 -5.56 -34.05 -10.65
C ASN A 177 -4.90 -33.12 -11.65
N LYS A 178 -4.93 -31.81 -11.38
CA LYS A 178 -4.13 -30.89 -12.15
C LYS A 178 -2.66 -31.11 -11.82
N ALA A 179 -1.81 -31.14 -12.85
CA ALA A 179 -0.36 -31.16 -12.65
C ALA A 179 0.04 -29.89 -11.92
N LYS A 180 0.65 -30.03 -10.73
CA LYS A 180 1.05 -28.87 -9.91
C LYS A 180 2.25 -28.12 -10.47
N GLN A 181 2.95 -28.72 -11.42
CA GLN A 181 4.15 -28.17 -12.04
C GLN A 181 3.88 -27.15 -13.13
N GLU A 182 2.70 -27.20 -13.77
CA GLU A 182 2.30 -26.25 -14.81
C GLU A 182 1.37 -25.19 -14.22
N ILE A 183 1.98 -24.10 -13.72
CA ILE A 183 1.23 -22.94 -13.24
C ILE A 183 1.08 -21.95 -14.38
N VAL A 184 -0.15 -21.72 -14.77
CA VAL A 184 -0.52 -20.59 -15.61
C VAL A 184 -0.99 -19.48 -14.68
N LEU A 185 -0.24 -18.37 -14.66
CA LEU A 185 -0.62 -17.19 -13.89
C LEU A 185 -1.91 -16.59 -14.47
N ASN A 186 -2.83 -16.22 -13.61
CA ASN A 186 -4.01 -15.49 -14.02
C ASN A 186 -3.65 -14.04 -14.38
N ALA A 187 -4.59 -13.31 -14.99
CA ALA A 187 -4.35 -11.94 -15.43
C ALA A 187 -3.99 -10.98 -14.29
N GLU A 188 -4.51 -11.20 -13.09
CA GLU A 188 -4.16 -10.44 -11.87
C GLU A 188 -2.69 -10.63 -11.51
N LEU A 189 -2.24 -11.88 -11.37
CA LEU A 189 -0.85 -12.19 -11.02
C LEU A 189 0.12 -11.75 -12.12
N LEU A 190 -0.25 -11.83 -13.40
CA LEU A 190 0.57 -11.29 -14.50
C LEU A 190 0.71 -9.77 -14.42
N ARG A 191 -0.34 -9.04 -14.02
CA ARG A 191 -0.26 -7.59 -13.80
C ARG A 191 0.66 -7.26 -12.62
N ILE A 192 0.55 -8.01 -11.53
CA ILE A 192 1.38 -7.83 -10.33
C ILE A 192 2.84 -8.16 -10.65
N GLN A 193 3.11 -9.25 -11.39
CA GLN A 193 4.45 -9.60 -11.83
C GLN A 193 5.10 -8.49 -12.64
N LYS A 194 4.41 -7.99 -13.67
CA LYS A 194 4.91 -6.86 -14.49
C LYS A 194 5.14 -5.59 -13.67
N ALA A 195 4.28 -5.33 -12.70
CA ALA A 195 4.45 -4.19 -11.80
C ALA A 195 5.68 -4.38 -10.90
N LEU A 196 5.91 -5.59 -10.41
CA LEU A 196 7.05 -5.94 -9.57
C LEU A 196 8.37 -5.89 -10.34
N GLU A 197 8.43 -6.43 -11.56
CA GLU A 197 9.56 -6.29 -12.48
C GLU A 197 9.88 -4.82 -12.77
N SER A 198 8.84 -4.02 -13.00
CA SER A 198 8.98 -2.59 -13.20
C SER A 198 9.50 -1.86 -11.96
N LEU A 199 9.09 -2.27 -10.74
CA LEU A 199 9.63 -1.75 -9.49
C LEU A 199 11.12 -2.08 -9.38
N LEU A 200 11.50 -3.35 -9.58
CA LEU A 200 12.88 -3.80 -9.53
C LEU A 200 13.77 -3.03 -10.51
N ASN A 201 13.31 -2.82 -11.74
CA ASN A 201 14.02 -2.00 -12.74
C ASN A 201 14.15 -0.53 -12.29
N THR A 202 13.15 -0.01 -11.58
CA THR A 202 13.15 1.38 -11.09
C THR A 202 14.12 1.60 -9.95
N VAL A 203 14.16 0.69 -8.97
CA VAL A 203 15.06 0.79 -7.81
C VAL A 203 16.49 0.39 -8.16
N GLY A 204 16.65 -0.45 -9.19
CA GLY A 204 17.93 -0.90 -9.73
C GLY A 204 18.84 -1.47 -8.64
N THR A 205 20.11 -1.10 -8.70
CA THR A 205 21.13 -1.49 -7.71
C THR A 205 21.13 -0.65 -6.44
N SER A 206 20.32 0.41 -6.38
CA SER A 206 20.27 1.31 -5.22
C SER A 206 19.68 0.62 -4.00
N ILE A 207 18.72 -0.28 -4.19
CA ILE A 207 18.10 -1.06 -3.11
C ILE A 207 18.13 -2.54 -3.50
N LYS A 208 18.78 -3.35 -2.68
CA LYS A 208 18.79 -4.81 -2.83
C LYS A 208 17.51 -5.38 -2.25
N LEU A 209 16.40 -5.27 -3.00
CA LEU A 209 15.15 -5.91 -2.60
C LEU A 209 15.31 -7.43 -2.66
N LYS A 210 14.99 -8.10 -1.56
CA LYS A 210 14.94 -9.56 -1.46
C LYS A 210 13.51 -10.05 -1.19
N TYR A 211 12.71 -9.26 -0.50
CA TYR A 211 11.38 -9.67 -0.03
C TYR A 211 10.27 -8.80 -0.57
N VAL A 212 9.18 -9.47 -0.95
CA VAL A 212 7.89 -8.82 -1.19
C VAL A 212 6.87 -9.39 -0.20
N VAL A 213 6.09 -8.48 0.39
CA VAL A 213 5.06 -8.82 1.37
C VAL A 213 3.70 -8.53 0.75
N LEU A 214 2.87 -9.56 0.67
CA LEU A 214 1.51 -9.49 0.15
C LEU A 214 0.52 -10.02 1.20
N ASP A 215 -0.73 -9.61 1.10
CA ASP A 215 -1.78 -10.04 2.03
C ASP A 215 -2.13 -11.53 1.89
N GLY A 216 -3.01 -12.04 2.76
CA GLY A 216 -3.41 -13.44 2.76
C GLY A 216 -4.18 -13.91 1.51
N HIS A 217 -4.69 -12.99 0.67
CA HIS A 217 -5.25 -13.34 -0.65
C HIS A 217 -4.18 -13.97 -1.55
N PHE A 218 -2.95 -13.50 -1.42
CA PHE A 218 -1.78 -14.00 -2.14
C PHE A 218 -1.02 -15.11 -1.41
N GLY A 219 -1.53 -15.59 -0.28
CA GLY A 219 -0.96 -16.70 0.49
C GLY A 219 -1.16 -18.07 -0.18
N ASN A 220 -0.85 -18.20 -1.45
CA ASN A 220 -1.08 -19.38 -2.28
C ASN A 220 0.10 -19.67 -3.22
N TYR A 221 0.14 -20.90 -3.77
CA TYR A 221 1.27 -21.33 -4.60
C TYR A 221 1.44 -20.52 -5.91
N PRO A 222 0.40 -20.15 -6.67
CA PRO A 222 0.59 -19.32 -7.85
C PRO A 222 1.26 -17.98 -7.55
N SER A 223 0.93 -17.35 -6.41
CA SER A 223 1.58 -16.10 -5.98
C SER A 223 3.04 -16.30 -5.59
N ALA A 224 3.34 -17.38 -4.83
CA ALA A 224 4.72 -17.72 -4.48
C ALA A 224 5.56 -18.03 -5.73
N PHE A 225 4.99 -18.75 -6.70
CA PHE A 225 5.63 -19.02 -7.98
C PHE A 225 5.91 -17.73 -8.75
N MET A 226 4.93 -16.84 -8.87
CA MET A 226 5.08 -15.54 -9.53
C MET A 226 6.22 -14.70 -8.92
N VAL A 227 6.32 -14.65 -7.58
CA VAL A 227 7.37 -13.90 -6.89
C VAL A 227 8.75 -14.53 -7.12
N LYS A 228 8.85 -15.86 -7.10
CA LYS A 228 10.11 -16.55 -7.43
C LYS A 228 10.57 -16.33 -8.87
N GLN A 229 9.66 -16.14 -9.83
CA GLN A 229 10.00 -15.82 -11.23
C GLN A 229 10.75 -14.49 -11.37
N VAL A 230 10.60 -13.57 -10.43
CA VAL A 230 11.31 -12.29 -10.39
C VAL A 230 12.47 -12.27 -9.39
N ASN A 231 12.94 -13.44 -8.96
CA ASN A 231 14.04 -13.63 -8.01
C ASN A 231 13.85 -12.95 -6.65
N LEU A 232 12.61 -12.90 -6.17
CA LEU A 232 12.28 -12.43 -4.82
C LEU A 232 11.72 -13.56 -3.98
N ASP A 233 11.66 -13.31 -2.67
CA ASP A 233 10.99 -14.16 -1.70
C ASP A 233 9.68 -13.51 -1.25
N LEU A 234 8.62 -14.35 -1.18
CA LEU A 234 7.32 -13.94 -0.69
C LEU A 234 7.24 -14.12 0.82
N VAL A 235 6.76 -13.10 1.51
CA VAL A 235 6.24 -13.20 2.88
C VAL A 235 4.74 -12.94 2.82
N SER A 236 3.93 -13.87 3.36
CA SER A 236 2.47 -13.74 3.34
C SER A 236 1.83 -14.56 4.47
N LYS A 237 0.50 -14.54 4.52
CA LYS A 237 -0.32 -15.24 5.51
C LYS A 237 -1.08 -16.38 4.83
N MET A 238 -1.05 -17.56 5.43
CA MET A 238 -1.93 -18.67 5.04
C MET A 238 -3.30 -18.55 5.71
N ARG A 239 -4.24 -19.34 5.19
CA ARG A 239 -5.52 -19.57 5.86
C ARG A 239 -5.27 -20.28 7.20
N SER A 240 -6.09 -19.99 8.19
CA SER A 240 -5.99 -20.62 9.51
C SER A 240 -6.20 -22.14 9.49
N ASP A 241 -6.94 -22.66 8.48
CA ASP A 241 -7.18 -24.08 8.28
C ASP A 241 -6.15 -24.78 7.37
N ALA A 242 -5.04 -24.11 7.04
CA ALA A 242 -4.00 -24.67 6.17
C ALA A 242 -3.39 -25.94 6.77
N ALA A 243 -3.34 -27.00 5.97
CA ALA A 243 -2.75 -28.27 6.38
C ALA A 243 -1.23 -28.22 6.18
N LEU A 244 -0.48 -28.34 7.27
CA LEU A 244 0.98 -28.34 7.30
C LEU A 244 1.52 -29.72 7.64
N TYR A 245 2.64 -30.08 7.04
CA TYR A 245 3.29 -31.37 7.19
C TYR A 245 4.81 -31.18 7.32
N PRO A 246 5.49 -31.78 8.30
CA PRO A 246 6.94 -31.86 8.28
C PRO A 246 7.42 -32.77 7.13
N ALA A 247 8.70 -32.80 6.88
CA ALA A 247 9.29 -33.80 6.01
C ALA A 247 9.07 -35.21 6.61
N PHE A 248 8.95 -36.21 5.76
CA PHE A 248 8.90 -37.60 6.20
C PHE A 248 10.32 -38.05 6.61
N GLU A 249 10.48 -38.51 7.83
CA GLU A 249 11.76 -38.94 8.39
C GLU A 249 11.90 -40.48 8.50
N GLY A 250 10.88 -41.22 8.05
CA GLY A 250 10.90 -42.69 8.09
C GLY A 250 11.73 -43.30 6.95
N GLU A 251 12.11 -44.57 7.14
CA GLU A 251 12.84 -45.32 6.14
C GLU A 251 11.98 -45.57 4.88
N TYR A 252 12.63 -45.56 3.72
CA TYR A 252 11.96 -45.88 2.46
C TYR A 252 11.72 -47.39 2.36
N SER A 253 10.47 -47.81 2.18
CA SER A 253 10.06 -49.19 2.12
C SER A 253 10.52 -49.95 0.85
N GLY A 254 11.26 -49.30 -0.06
CA GLY A 254 11.79 -49.92 -1.28
C GLY A 254 10.76 -50.09 -2.40
N THR A 255 9.47 -49.82 -2.15
CA THR A 255 8.40 -49.99 -3.13
C THR A 255 7.56 -48.73 -3.32
N GLY A 256 7.30 -48.35 -4.55
CA GLY A 256 6.48 -47.18 -4.89
C GLY A 256 7.23 -45.84 -4.82
N ARG A 257 6.47 -44.75 -4.81
CA ARG A 257 7.02 -43.41 -4.70
C ARG A 257 7.39 -43.09 -3.22
N PRO A 258 8.61 -42.59 -2.92
CA PRO A 258 8.97 -42.20 -1.57
C PRO A 258 7.94 -41.25 -0.94
N THR A 259 7.61 -41.53 0.32
CA THR A 259 6.72 -40.65 1.11
C THR A 259 7.40 -39.32 1.32
N LYS A 260 6.73 -38.22 0.99
CA LYS A 260 7.28 -36.86 1.11
C LYS A 260 6.87 -36.16 2.40
N TYR A 261 5.71 -36.50 2.94
CA TYR A 261 5.06 -35.77 4.03
C TYR A 261 4.97 -36.65 5.27
N GLY A 262 5.38 -36.12 6.41
CA GLY A 262 5.12 -36.70 7.73
C GLY A 262 3.65 -36.53 8.14
N GLU A 263 3.37 -36.67 9.43
CA GLU A 263 2.02 -36.47 9.97
C GLU A 263 1.56 -35.02 9.87
N LYS A 264 0.24 -34.84 9.70
CA LYS A 264 -0.34 -33.50 9.69
C LYS A 264 -0.20 -32.85 11.04
N ILE A 265 0.35 -31.63 11.08
CA ILE A 265 0.51 -30.84 12.30
C ILE A 265 -0.87 -30.39 12.85
N ASP A 266 -1.06 -30.60 14.14
CA ASP A 266 -2.12 -29.95 14.92
C ASP A 266 -1.58 -28.62 15.46
N VAL A 267 -2.13 -27.52 14.96
CA VAL A 267 -1.70 -26.16 15.34
C VAL A 267 -1.90 -25.87 16.85
N ASN A 268 -2.83 -26.58 17.49
CA ASN A 268 -3.09 -26.43 18.94
C ASN A 268 -2.20 -27.33 19.82
N LYS A 269 -1.40 -28.22 19.19
CA LYS A 269 -0.51 -29.16 19.87
C LYS A 269 0.84 -29.26 19.17
N LEU A 270 1.48 -28.09 19.02
CA LEU A 270 2.77 -28.00 18.35
C LEU A 270 3.88 -28.56 19.23
N ASP A 271 4.83 -29.28 18.61
CA ASP A 271 6.02 -29.79 19.28
C ASP A 271 6.88 -28.62 19.79
N ALA A 272 7.39 -28.75 21.01
CA ALA A 272 8.26 -27.79 21.66
C ALA A 272 9.55 -27.51 20.86
N ASN A 273 10.01 -28.45 20.04
CA ASN A 273 11.16 -28.25 19.15
C ASN A 273 11.01 -27.09 18.17
N TYR A 274 9.79 -26.74 17.81
CA TYR A 274 9.49 -25.60 16.94
C TYR A 274 9.32 -24.27 17.68
N LEU A 275 9.21 -24.29 19.04
CA LEU A 275 9.02 -23.10 19.85
C LEU A 275 10.26 -22.20 19.78
N LYS A 276 10.07 -20.95 19.47
CA LYS A 276 11.12 -19.92 19.38
C LYS A 276 11.01 -18.90 20.52
N GLU A 277 9.78 -18.50 20.83
CA GLU A 277 9.53 -17.44 21.81
C GLU A 277 8.18 -17.64 22.49
N THR A 278 8.11 -17.25 23.76
CA THR A 278 6.86 -17.12 24.51
C THR A 278 6.84 -15.75 25.18
N SER A 279 5.77 -15.00 24.99
CA SER A 279 5.54 -13.74 25.70
C SER A 279 4.16 -13.73 26.35
N ILE A 280 4.01 -12.97 27.43
CA ILE A 280 2.74 -12.78 28.13
C ILE A 280 2.52 -11.28 28.29
N GLU A 281 1.42 -10.78 27.76
CA GLU A 281 0.98 -9.38 27.87
C GLU A 281 -0.51 -9.39 28.23
N ASP A 282 -0.90 -8.69 29.27
CA ASP A 282 -2.30 -8.48 29.69
C ASP A 282 -3.17 -9.75 29.61
N HIS A 283 -2.79 -10.84 30.27
CA HIS A 283 -3.50 -12.14 30.28
C HIS A 283 -3.52 -12.87 28.91
N LEU A 284 -2.79 -12.37 27.91
CA LEU A 284 -2.63 -13.00 26.61
C LEU A 284 -1.23 -13.61 26.48
N ARG A 285 -1.15 -14.93 26.48
CA ARG A 285 0.09 -15.65 26.15
C ARG A 285 0.20 -15.80 24.65
N THR A 286 1.35 -15.43 24.10
CA THR A 286 1.69 -15.62 22.68
C THR A 286 2.90 -16.54 22.58
N ASP A 287 2.69 -17.70 21.96
CA ASP A 287 3.75 -18.66 21.64
C ASP A 287 4.05 -18.57 20.14
N ILE A 288 5.33 -18.43 19.78
CA ILE A 288 5.79 -18.32 18.39
C ILE A 288 6.58 -19.57 18.05
N TYR A 289 6.12 -20.29 17.04
CA TYR A 289 6.75 -21.50 16.53
C TYR A 289 7.28 -21.25 15.12
N GLN A 290 8.44 -21.82 14.79
CA GLN A 290 9.00 -21.77 13.43
C GLN A 290 9.49 -23.14 13.01
N GLY A 291 9.20 -23.52 11.77
CA GLY A 291 9.69 -24.74 11.15
C GLY A 291 9.55 -24.73 9.64
N GLN A 292 10.26 -25.64 8.99
CA GLN A 292 10.12 -25.88 7.56
C GLN A 292 9.02 -26.92 7.33
N PHE A 293 7.93 -26.52 6.71
CA PHE A 293 6.78 -27.37 6.49
C PHE A 293 6.37 -27.42 5.02
N TYR A 294 5.79 -28.52 4.64
CA TYR A 294 5.12 -28.69 3.36
C TYR A 294 3.63 -28.37 3.49
N ASN A 295 3.09 -27.73 2.49
CA ASN A 295 1.66 -27.69 2.22
C ASN A 295 1.39 -28.37 0.89
N LYS A 296 0.35 -29.23 0.80
CA LYS A 296 0.07 -30.01 -0.41
C LYS A 296 -0.28 -29.17 -1.64
N GLU A 297 -0.60 -27.90 -1.46
CA GLU A 297 -0.83 -26.95 -2.57
C GLU A 297 0.46 -26.41 -3.17
N PHE A 298 1.57 -26.40 -2.39
CA PHE A 298 2.87 -25.91 -2.82
C PHE A 298 3.77 -27.03 -3.32
N ALA A 299 4.63 -26.72 -4.29
CA ALA A 299 5.58 -27.69 -4.84
C ALA A 299 6.85 -27.86 -3.99
N PHE A 300 7.14 -26.89 -3.11
CA PHE A 300 8.34 -26.82 -2.27
C PHE A 300 7.97 -26.62 -0.80
N ALA A 301 8.94 -26.81 0.08
CA ALA A 301 8.80 -26.52 1.50
C ALA A 301 8.72 -25.01 1.74
N LEU A 302 8.08 -24.62 2.79
CA LEU A 302 7.93 -23.23 3.22
C LEU A 302 8.52 -23.07 4.62
N ASN A 303 9.10 -21.94 4.88
CA ASN A 303 9.45 -21.48 6.20
C ASN A 303 8.20 -20.88 6.85
N VAL A 304 7.64 -21.58 7.82
CA VAL A 304 6.35 -21.22 8.41
C VAL A 304 6.54 -20.76 9.84
N VAL A 305 5.89 -19.66 10.18
CA VAL A 305 5.80 -19.16 11.55
C VAL A 305 4.34 -19.22 11.99
N ILE A 306 4.10 -19.87 13.12
CA ILE A 306 2.77 -19.99 13.73
C ILE A 306 2.77 -19.19 15.02
N LEU A 307 1.91 -18.16 15.07
CA LEU A 307 1.65 -17.40 16.29
C LEU A 307 0.38 -17.98 16.93
N LEU A 308 0.54 -18.63 18.08
CA LEU A 308 -0.58 -19.16 18.86
C LEU A 308 -0.82 -18.23 20.06
N LYS A 309 -1.98 -17.61 20.09
CA LYS A 309 -2.40 -16.74 21.19
C LYS A 309 -3.41 -17.47 22.08
N THR A 310 -3.14 -17.51 23.37
CA THR A 310 -3.99 -18.13 24.37
C THR A 310 -4.37 -17.09 25.41
N ASN A 311 -5.67 -16.87 25.58
CA ASN A 311 -6.18 -16.07 26.70
C ASN A 311 -6.09 -16.90 27.97
N LEU A 312 -5.32 -16.45 28.95
CA LEU A 312 -5.03 -17.20 30.19
C LEU A 312 -6.24 -17.26 31.15
N GLU A 313 -7.21 -16.36 31.01
CA GLU A 313 -8.42 -16.36 31.84
C GLU A 313 -9.49 -17.30 31.28
N THR A 314 -9.70 -17.27 29.96
CA THR A 314 -10.78 -18.02 29.32
C THR A 314 -10.34 -19.32 28.69
N GLY A 315 -9.03 -19.54 28.52
CA GLY A 315 -8.47 -20.67 27.79
C GLY A 315 -8.70 -20.60 26.26
N ALA A 316 -9.32 -19.53 25.75
CA ALA A 316 -9.59 -19.39 24.31
C ALA A 316 -8.29 -19.26 23.52
N GLN A 317 -8.20 -19.97 22.40
CA GLN A 317 -7.04 -19.97 21.52
C GLN A 317 -7.37 -19.40 20.15
N ALA A 318 -6.43 -18.66 19.59
CA ALA A 318 -6.45 -18.17 18.21
C ALA A 318 -5.04 -18.28 17.62
N HIS A 319 -4.94 -18.53 16.31
CA HIS A 319 -3.64 -18.61 15.67
C HIS A 319 -3.58 -17.90 14.32
N VAL A 320 -2.39 -17.52 13.95
CA VAL A 320 -2.04 -16.96 12.65
C VAL A 320 -0.89 -17.77 12.07
N ILE A 321 -1.00 -18.14 10.79
CA ILE A 321 0.03 -18.88 10.07
C ILE A 321 0.64 -17.93 9.04
N LEU A 322 1.89 -17.50 9.29
CA LEU A 322 2.71 -16.73 8.36
C LEU A 322 3.69 -17.67 7.66
N PHE A 323 4.15 -17.29 6.48
CA PHE A 323 5.18 -18.06 5.80
C PHE A 323 6.09 -17.17 4.95
N SER A 324 7.29 -17.67 4.71
CA SER A 324 8.21 -17.17 3.71
C SER A 324 8.60 -18.28 2.74
N THR A 325 8.91 -17.91 1.50
CA THR A 325 9.57 -18.80 0.54
C THR A 325 11.08 -18.88 0.73
N ASP A 326 11.67 -17.99 1.53
CA ASP A 326 13.04 -18.06 2.02
C ASP A 326 13.07 -18.96 3.26
N LEU A 327 13.72 -20.14 3.14
CA LEU A 327 13.75 -21.13 4.20
C LEU A 327 14.62 -20.73 5.41
N GLU A 328 15.51 -19.76 5.20
CA GLU A 328 16.49 -19.32 6.22
C GLU A 328 16.09 -18.01 6.92
N LEU A 329 14.97 -17.38 6.53
CA LEU A 329 14.52 -16.14 7.13
C LEU A 329 14.09 -16.39 8.59
N ALA A 330 14.67 -15.66 9.55
CA ALA A 330 14.36 -15.77 10.98
C ALA A 330 12.89 -15.41 11.28
N TYR A 331 12.31 -16.06 12.30
CA TYR A 331 10.88 -15.91 12.64
C TYR A 331 10.48 -14.48 12.97
N ASP A 332 11.33 -13.76 13.70
CA ASP A 332 11.13 -12.37 14.07
C ASP A 332 11.03 -11.45 12.83
N LYS A 333 11.87 -11.69 11.82
CA LYS A 333 11.79 -10.98 10.53
C LYS A 333 10.51 -11.32 9.76
N ILE A 334 10.06 -12.57 9.73
CA ILE A 334 8.79 -12.96 9.08
C ILE A 334 7.63 -12.21 9.73
N VAL A 335 7.57 -12.21 11.07
CA VAL A 335 6.54 -11.50 11.84
C VAL A 335 6.61 -9.99 11.59
N LYS A 336 7.82 -9.41 11.69
CA LYS A 336 8.06 -7.99 11.49
C LYS A 336 7.67 -7.55 10.07
N PHE A 337 8.13 -8.25 9.04
CA PHE A 337 7.84 -7.89 7.65
C PHE A 337 6.35 -7.97 7.34
N TYR A 338 5.66 -9.03 7.83
CA TYR A 338 4.23 -9.14 7.63
C TYR A 338 3.45 -8.05 8.37
N SER A 339 3.85 -7.69 9.58
CA SER A 339 3.22 -6.59 10.34
C SER A 339 3.41 -5.25 9.63
N LEU A 340 4.61 -5.00 9.11
CA LEU A 340 4.92 -3.77 8.38
C LEU A 340 4.14 -3.62 7.06
N ARG A 341 3.62 -4.71 6.47
CA ARG A 341 2.70 -4.61 5.33
C ARG A 341 1.55 -3.65 5.59
N PHE A 342 1.04 -3.64 6.82
CA PHE A 342 -0.09 -2.79 7.19
C PHE A 342 0.19 -1.28 6.97
N GLN A 343 1.46 -0.88 6.94
CA GLN A 343 1.84 0.51 6.67
C GLN A 343 1.36 1.02 5.30
N ILE A 344 1.13 0.12 4.32
CA ILE A 344 0.57 0.52 3.01
C ILE A 344 -0.88 1.02 3.13
N GLU A 345 -1.64 0.52 4.10
CA GLU A 345 -3.02 0.93 4.33
C GLU A 345 -3.11 2.39 4.82
N PHE A 346 -2.11 2.85 5.57
CA PHE A 346 -1.99 4.28 5.93
C PHE A 346 -1.75 5.16 4.69
N ASN A 347 -0.96 4.70 3.73
CA ASN A 347 -0.79 5.42 2.46
C ASN A 347 -2.11 5.54 1.70
N PHE A 348 -2.92 4.48 1.68
CA PHE A 348 -4.25 4.48 1.04
C PHE A 348 -5.22 5.41 1.75
N ARG A 349 -5.23 5.37 3.09
CA ARG A 349 -6.03 6.27 3.92
C ARG A 349 -5.66 7.73 3.63
N ASP A 350 -4.39 8.07 3.67
CA ASP A 350 -3.93 9.44 3.49
C ASP A 350 -4.19 9.95 2.05
N ALA A 351 -3.97 9.10 1.04
CA ALA A 351 -4.29 9.42 -0.35
C ALA A 351 -5.78 9.69 -0.55
N LYS A 352 -6.67 8.91 0.08
CA LYS A 352 -8.12 9.09 0.03
C LYS A 352 -8.58 10.30 0.82
N GLN A 353 -8.20 10.37 2.08
CA GLN A 353 -8.73 11.33 3.03
C GLN A 353 -8.20 12.75 2.80
N TYR A 354 -6.92 12.87 2.46
CA TYR A 354 -6.25 14.18 2.40
C TYR A 354 -5.88 14.62 1.00
N TRP A 355 -5.67 13.70 0.05
CA TRP A 355 -5.06 13.99 -1.25
C TRP A 355 -5.93 13.68 -2.45
N GLY A 356 -7.24 13.47 -2.22
CA GLY A 356 -8.27 13.47 -3.27
C GLY A 356 -8.33 12.23 -4.14
N LEU A 357 -7.79 11.08 -3.70
CA LEU A 357 -7.90 9.83 -4.45
C LEU A 357 -9.37 9.40 -4.71
N GLU A 358 -10.29 9.79 -3.84
CA GLU A 358 -11.73 9.55 -4.02
C GLU A 358 -12.46 10.71 -4.72
N ASP A 359 -11.87 11.90 -4.73
CA ASP A 359 -12.54 13.14 -5.14
C ASP A 359 -12.47 13.44 -6.63
N PHE A 360 -11.43 12.98 -7.33
CA PHE A 360 -11.22 13.35 -8.73
C PHE A 360 -12.38 12.93 -9.63
N MET A 361 -12.69 13.78 -10.61
CA MET A 361 -13.78 13.58 -11.57
C MET A 361 -13.25 13.41 -13.00
N ASN A 362 -12.03 12.97 -13.12
CA ASN A 362 -11.33 12.73 -14.38
C ASN A 362 -11.92 11.51 -15.08
N VAL A 363 -12.07 11.57 -16.39
CA VAL A 363 -12.69 10.49 -17.19
C VAL A 363 -11.66 9.76 -18.04
N LYS A 364 -10.75 10.50 -18.70
CA LYS A 364 -9.75 9.94 -19.63
C LYS A 364 -8.63 9.21 -18.89
N GLU A 365 -8.08 8.17 -19.49
CA GLU A 365 -7.00 7.33 -18.95
C GLU A 365 -5.85 8.14 -18.35
N THR A 366 -5.21 9.01 -19.15
CA THR A 366 -4.09 9.84 -18.69
C THR A 366 -4.48 10.68 -17.47
N ALA A 367 -5.67 11.25 -17.47
CA ALA A 367 -6.12 12.12 -16.39
C ALA A 367 -6.47 11.32 -15.10
N VAL A 368 -7.00 10.12 -15.23
CA VAL A 368 -7.23 9.19 -14.10
C VAL A 368 -5.90 8.73 -13.52
N THR A 369 -4.97 8.33 -14.38
CA THR A 369 -3.61 7.94 -13.99
C THR A 369 -2.89 9.06 -13.23
N ASN A 370 -2.95 10.29 -13.75
CA ASN A 370 -2.34 11.45 -13.11
C ASN A 370 -2.99 11.77 -11.76
N ALA A 371 -4.32 11.68 -11.67
CA ALA A 371 -5.03 11.94 -10.41
C ALA A 371 -4.62 10.94 -9.32
N ALA A 372 -4.62 9.66 -9.63
CA ALA A 372 -4.22 8.63 -8.68
C ALA A 372 -2.75 8.77 -8.27
N ASN A 373 -1.84 8.86 -9.24
CA ASN A 373 -0.41 8.96 -8.93
C ASN A 373 -0.06 10.25 -8.17
N LEU A 374 -0.72 11.37 -8.48
CA LEU A 374 -0.53 12.61 -7.73
C LEU A 374 -0.99 12.46 -6.27
N SER A 375 -2.14 11.82 -6.02
CA SER A 375 -2.61 11.57 -4.64
C SER A 375 -1.59 10.77 -3.84
N PHE A 376 -0.99 9.73 -4.42
CA PHE A 376 0.07 8.96 -3.77
C PHE A 376 1.40 9.71 -3.67
N PHE A 377 1.75 10.53 -4.66
CA PHE A 377 2.91 11.41 -4.56
C PHE A 377 2.77 12.38 -3.38
N MET A 378 1.57 12.92 -3.18
CA MET A 378 1.29 13.82 -2.06
C MET A 378 1.43 13.15 -0.68
N VAL A 379 1.27 11.83 -0.56
CA VAL A 379 1.56 11.09 0.68
C VAL A 379 3.04 11.25 1.06
N ASN A 380 3.95 10.94 0.12
CA ASN A 380 5.38 11.12 0.32
C ASN A 380 5.77 12.59 0.49
N PHE A 381 5.19 13.47 -0.33
CA PHE A 381 5.50 14.90 -0.34
C PHE A 381 5.09 15.58 0.96
N SER A 382 3.88 15.31 1.44
CA SER A 382 3.40 15.87 2.71
C SER A 382 4.19 15.35 3.90
N TYR A 383 4.60 14.09 3.87
CA TYR A 383 5.47 13.55 4.92
C TYR A 383 6.82 14.28 4.98
N ALA A 384 7.42 14.56 3.82
CA ALA A 384 8.66 15.36 3.78
C ALA A 384 8.47 16.79 4.34
N LEU A 385 7.30 17.38 4.13
CA LEU A 385 6.95 18.68 4.71
C LEU A 385 6.65 18.61 6.22
N LEU A 386 6.12 17.49 6.70
CA LEU A 386 5.79 17.30 8.12
C LEU A 386 7.02 17.13 9.00
N GLN A 387 8.09 16.48 8.49
CA GLN A 387 9.27 16.16 9.29
C GLN A 387 9.82 17.33 10.11
N PRO A 388 10.03 18.54 9.56
CA PRO A 388 10.51 19.67 10.33
C PRO A 388 9.58 20.11 11.48
N PHE A 389 8.27 20.00 11.27
CA PHE A 389 7.28 20.35 12.31
C PHE A 389 7.25 19.26 13.40
N GLN A 390 7.36 17.99 13.03
CA GLN A 390 7.34 16.88 13.98
C GLN A 390 8.57 16.79 14.87
N ILE A 391 9.69 17.42 14.49
CA ILE A 391 10.84 17.58 15.37
C ILE A 391 10.46 18.44 16.59
N GLN A 392 9.63 19.46 16.39
CA GLN A 392 9.19 20.37 17.46
C GLN A 392 7.94 19.85 18.19
N ASN A 393 7.04 19.19 17.46
CA ASN A 393 5.82 18.60 17.99
C ASN A 393 5.53 17.27 17.28
N PRO A 394 5.86 16.13 17.90
CA PRO A 394 5.67 14.81 17.29
C PRO A 394 4.24 14.49 16.85
N GLU A 395 3.24 15.12 17.49
CA GLU A 395 1.82 14.91 17.17
C GLU A 395 1.33 15.72 15.95
N TYR A 396 2.19 16.61 15.41
CA TYR A 396 1.79 17.45 14.29
C TYR A 396 1.37 16.63 13.07
N SER A 397 0.17 16.85 12.59
CA SER A 397 -0.53 16.01 11.63
C SER A 397 -0.62 16.64 10.24
N ILE A 398 -1.12 15.87 9.25
CA ILE A 398 -1.42 16.38 7.90
C ILE A 398 -2.48 17.49 7.96
N LEU A 399 -3.44 17.41 8.88
CA LEU A 399 -4.46 18.45 9.04
C LEU A 399 -3.86 19.76 9.54
N ASP A 400 -2.92 19.68 10.48
CA ASP A 400 -2.18 20.86 10.97
C ASP A 400 -1.34 21.47 9.85
N LEU A 401 -0.66 20.62 9.04
CA LEU A 401 0.09 21.09 7.87
C LEU A 401 -0.80 21.83 6.88
N LYS A 402 -1.99 21.28 6.57
CA LYS A 402 -2.97 21.94 5.69
C LYS A 402 -3.51 23.22 6.29
N SER A 403 -3.73 23.27 7.59
CA SER A 403 -4.16 24.47 8.33
C SER A 403 -3.11 25.56 8.24
N HIS A 404 -1.84 25.20 8.52
CA HIS A 404 -0.69 26.10 8.40
C HIS A 404 -0.61 26.75 7.01
N TYR A 405 -0.57 25.97 5.94
CA TYR A 405 -0.45 26.54 4.59
C TYR A 405 -1.69 27.33 4.17
N ARG A 406 -2.87 26.95 4.63
CA ARG A 406 -4.11 27.69 4.38
C ARG A 406 -4.10 29.03 5.11
N GLY A 407 -3.69 29.07 6.36
CA GLY A 407 -3.51 30.30 7.11
C GLY A 407 -2.53 31.24 6.44
N CYS A 408 -1.35 30.73 6.08
CA CYS A 408 -0.35 31.50 5.31
C CYS A 408 -0.93 32.02 3.96
N ARG A 409 -1.77 31.23 3.30
CA ARG A 409 -2.42 31.65 2.06
C ARG A 409 -3.38 32.82 2.28
N TYR A 410 -4.25 32.76 3.29
CA TYR A 410 -5.15 33.86 3.65
C TYR A 410 -4.38 35.12 4.02
N ALA A 411 -3.34 35.00 4.86
CA ALA A 411 -2.49 36.14 5.21
C ALA A 411 -1.87 36.79 3.98
N SER A 412 -1.30 35.97 3.08
CA SER A 412 -0.69 36.50 1.85
C SER A 412 -1.69 37.26 0.98
N GLU A 413 -2.92 36.77 0.82
CA GLU A 413 -3.93 37.47 0.02
C GLU A 413 -4.40 38.77 0.70
N THR A 414 -4.58 38.76 2.02
CA THR A 414 -4.95 39.96 2.78
C THR A 414 -3.87 41.04 2.67
N ILE A 415 -2.59 40.64 2.84
CA ILE A 415 -1.46 41.61 2.75
C ILE A 415 -1.36 42.25 1.36
N LYS A 416 -1.70 41.50 0.28
CA LYS A 416 -1.74 42.07 -1.09
C LYS A 416 -2.76 43.18 -1.27
N MET A 417 -3.82 43.20 -0.45
CA MET A 417 -4.90 44.19 -0.51
C MET A 417 -4.60 45.44 0.35
N LEU A 418 -3.59 45.40 1.21
CA LEU A 418 -3.22 46.55 2.05
C LEU A 418 -2.57 47.67 1.21
N PRO A 419 -2.92 48.93 1.44
CA PRO A 419 -2.33 50.09 0.75
C PRO A 419 -0.82 50.23 1.05
N HIS A 420 -0.41 49.87 2.28
CA HIS A 420 0.98 49.80 2.70
C HIS A 420 1.30 48.38 3.19
N LYS A 421 2.44 47.87 2.76
CA LYS A 421 2.89 46.55 3.23
C LYS A 421 3.48 46.72 4.63
N PRO A 422 3.17 45.81 5.56
CA PRO A 422 3.84 45.73 6.85
C PRO A 422 5.37 45.59 6.68
N ASP A 423 6.15 46.04 7.65
CA ASP A 423 7.58 45.77 7.68
C ASP A 423 7.89 44.28 7.81
N ALA A 424 9.16 43.92 7.65
CA ALA A 424 9.56 42.51 7.61
C ALA A 424 9.34 41.79 8.96
N ILE A 425 9.47 42.48 10.09
CA ILE A 425 9.30 41.91 11.42
C ILE A 425 7.82 41.61 11.66
N LEU A 426 6.97 42.60 11.43
CA LEU A 426 5.51 42.46 11.56
C LEU A 426 4.96 41.42 10.60
N LEU A 427 5.48 41.34 9.37
CA LEU A 427 5.11 40.27 8.42
C LEU A 427 5.43 38.88 8.96
N ALA A 428 6.63 38.69 9.53
CA ALA A 428 7.04 37.41 10.10
C ALA A 428 6.11 37.00 11.25
N ASP A 429 5.78 37.95 12.14
CA ASP A 429 4.87 37.71 13.26
C ASP A 429 3.45 37.36 12.80
N ILE A 430 2.89 38.13 11.85
CA ILE A 430 1.59 37.83 11.24
C ILE A 430 1.55 36.42 10.69
N PHE A 431 2.55 36.00 9.90
CA PHE A 431 2.58 34.63 9.32
C PHE A 431 2.71 33.58 10.42
N GLN A 432 3.51 33.83 11.46
CA GLN A 432 3.68 32.91 12.58
C GLN A 432 2.38 32.72 13.38
N GLN A 433 1.67 33.81 13.67
CA GLN A 433 0.41 33.75 14.42
C GLN A 433 -0.71 33.09 13.60
N ILE A 434 -0.89 33.51 12.34
CA ILE A 434 -1.95 32.96 11.47
C ILE A 434 -1.70 31.49 11.13
N ALA A 435 -0.45 31.06 10.99
CA ALA A 435 -0.09 29.69 10.73
C ALA A 435 -0.53 28.72 11.85
N ARG A 436 -0.79 29.21 13.04
CA ARG A 436 -1.27 28.43 14.20
C ARG A 436 -2.80 28.30 14.26
N LEU A 437 -3.51 29.17 13.54
CA LEU A 437 -4.98 29.17 13.56
C LEU A 437 -5.52 27.89 12.93
N GLY A 438 -6.40 27.20 13.66
CA GLY A 438 -7.04 25.97 13.21
C GLY A 438 -6.13 24.74 13.27
N ALA A 439 -4.97 24.82 13.90
CA ALA A 439 -4.16 23.65 14.23
C ALA A 439 -4.87 22.81 15.31
N ILE A 440 -4.85 21.50 15.14
CA ILE A 440 -5.41 20.54 16.11
C ILE A 440 -4.39 20.32 17.24
N HIS A 441 -3.12 20.21 16.87
CA HIS A 441 -2.00 20.03 17.80
C HIS A 441 -1.18 21.33 17.82
N SER A 442 -1.36 22.14 18.86
CA SER A 442 -0.63 23.39 18.99
C SER A 442 0.86 23.12 19.20
N VAL A 443 1.71 23.86 18.48
CA VAL A 443 3.13 23.90 18.80
C VAL A 443 3.25 24.52 20.20
N LEU A 444 3.80 23.79 21.16
CA LEU A 444 4.06 24.29 22.52
C LEU A 444 4.87 25.60 22.41
N GLN A 445 4.32 26.68 22.95
CA GLN A 445 5.11 27.90 23.10
C GLN A 445 6.26 27.60 24.09
N PRO A 446 7.48 28.05 23.83
CA PRO A 446 8.39 28.28 24.94
C PRO A 446 7.68 29.24 25.86
N SER A 447 7.49 28.85 27.13
CA SER A 447 6.94 29.71 28.16
C SER A 447 7.70 31.06 28.10
N PRO A 448 7.02 32.22 28.13
CA PRO A 448 7.74 33.48 28.28
C PRO A 448 8.56 33.34 29.56
N THR A 449 9.86 33.40 29.41
CA THR A 449 10.78 33.51 30.56
C THR A 449 10.34 34.73 31.36
N PRO A 450 10.14 34.63 32.70
CA PRO A 450 9.66 35.72 33.53
C PRO A 450 10.59 36.90 33.53
#